data_8456c8760c56e9e2f7ec12ea9dae8286
#
_entry.id   8456c8760c56e9e2f7ec12ea9dae8286
#
_cell.length_a   1.000
_cell.length_b   1.000
_cell.length_c   1.000
_cell.angle_alpha   90.00
_cell.angle_beta   90.00
_cell.angle_gamma   90.00
#
_symmetry.space_group_name_H-M   'P 1'
#
loop_
_entity.id
_entity.type
_entity.pdbx_description
1 polymer ?
#
loop_
_entity_poly.entity_id
_entity_poly.type
_entity_poly.pdbx_seq_one_letter_code
_entity_poly.pdbx_strand_id
1 'polypeptide(L)'
;TLNAVSSYVKQFLPDNTIFVWDEKPVYKPNIRKETLKEYKGNRSKDSSPHQNNEVIKSILKTMGINSIFPSQLEADDVVAYICREKEGSKVIISVDRDFLQLVSEECTLYDPIRKKYFDYASFEQETGYKNVDEWYTAKCLTGDKSDNVPGIPRFGAASVKKYLADPGYMLDKSQQEIFKRNADIFCLDKYESLPDEKEYYREQLEVKVEASYKEFIDYCKEYSFERILSKKENWYNLFFMKSLYNKLNDIAS
;
A
#
# COMPACT_ATOMS: atom_id res chain seq x y z
N THR A 1 -12.53 -9.38 5.14
CA THR A 1 -11.76 -8.14 5.41
C THR A 1 -11.66 -7.89 6.91
N LEU A 2 -12.73 -7.66 7.68
CA LEU A 2 -12.67 -7.27 9.10
C LEU A 2 -11.88 -8.24 9.99
N ASN A 3 -12.07 -9.56 9.83
CA ASN A 3 -11.29 -10.56 10.58
C ASN A 3 -9.78 -10.48 10.27
N ALA A 4 -9.40 -10.15 9.04
CA ALA A 4 -8.01 -9.95 8.66
C ALA A 4 -7.45 -8.70 9.37
N VAL A 5 -8.17 -7.59 9.35
CA VAL A 5 -7.80 -6.36 10.08
C VAL A 5 -7.59 -6.66 11.56
N SER A 6 -8.56 -7.35 12.22
CA SER A 6 -8.42 -7.74 13.62
C SER A 6 -7.19 -8.63 13.88
N SER A 7 -6.87 -9.55 12.94
CA SER A 7 -5.70 -10.41 13.06
C SER A 7 -4.40 -9.61 12.98
N TYR A 8 -4.31 -8.65 12.06
CA TYR A 8 -3.10 -7.83 11.91
C TYR A 8 -2.92 -6.84 13.04
N VAL A 9 -4.00 -6.21 13.51
CA VAL A 9 -3.93 -5.34 14.70
C VAL A 9 -3.46 -6.12 15.92
N LYS A 10 -3.89 -7.38 16.11
CA LYS A 10 -3.36 -8.25 17.17
C LYS A 10 -1.89 -8.63 16.97
N GLN A 11 -1.48 -8.87 15.74
CA GLN A 11 -0.12 -9.32 15.41
C GLN A 11 0.90 -8.19 15.58
N PHE A 12 0.56 -6.99 15.12
CA PHE A 12 1.50 -5.88 15.04
C PHE A 12 1.33 -4.85 16.16
N LEU A 13 0.20 -4.86 16.88
CA LEU A 13 -0.14 -3.91 17.96
C LEU A 13 0.15 -2.44 17.57
N PRO A 14 -0.32 -1.96 16.42
CA PRO A 14 0.01 -0.65 15.92
C PRO A 14 -0.59 0.46 16.78
N ASP A 15 0.04 1.62 16.81
CA ASP A 15 -0.55 2.84 17.36
C ASP A 15 -1.67 3.36 16.47
N ASN A 16 -1.45 3.35 15.17
CA ASN A 16 -2.44 3.74 14.17
C ASN A 16 -2.59 2.66 13.09
N THR A 17 -3.80 2.53 12.58
CA THR A 17 -4.12 1.69 11.43
C THR A 17 -4.74 2.55 10.35
N ILE A 18 -4.19 2.48 9.14
CA ILE A 18 -4.68 3.22 7.98
C ILE A 18 -5.10 2.21 6.92
N PHE A 19 -6.26 2.39 6.35
CA PHE A 19 -6.76 1.58 5.25
C PHE A 19 -6.71 2.39 3.95
N VAL A 20 -5.90 1.95 3.00
CA VAL A 20 -5.80 2.59 1.69
C VAL A 20 -6.65 1.84 0.69
N TRP A 21 -7.52 2.55 -0.02
CA TRP A 21 -8.48 1.99 -0.96
C TRP A 21 -8.00 2.17 -2.40
N ASP A 22 -8.09 1.13 -3.21
CA ASP A 22 -7.87 1.22 -4.67
C ASP A 22 -9.15 1.64 -5.40
N GLU A 23 -9.68 2.78 -4.99
CA GLU A 23 -10.86 3.40 -5.61
C GLU A 23 -10.49 4.77 -6.16
N LYS A 24 -10.77 5.00 -7.42
CA LYS A 24 -10.51 6.29 -8.09
C LYS A 24 -11.82 7.04 -8.35
N PRO A 25 -11.78 8.36 -8.31
CA PRO A 25 -12.84 9.16 -8.91
C PRO A 25 -13.02 8.77 -10.38
N VAL A 26 -14.25 8.55 -10.80
CA VAL A 26 -14.65 7.99 -12.12
C VAL A 26 -14.07 8.77 -13.32
N TYR A 27 -13.56 9.98 -13.11
CA TYR A 27 -13.28 10.93 -14.18
C TYR A 27 -11.80 11.29 -14.40
N LYS A 28 -10.86 10.72 -13.64
CA LYS A 28 -9.45 11.05 -13.81
C LYS A 28 -8.67 9.93 -14.50
N PRO A 29 -8.01 10.20 -15.65
CA PRO A 29 -7.16 9.21 -16.30
C PRO A 29 -5.97 8.86 -15.39
N ASN A 30 -5.50 7.60 -15.47
CA ASN A 30 -4.29 7.19 -14.80
C ASN A 30 -3.09 7.88 -15.45
N ILE A 31 -2.33 8.67 -14.68
CA ILE A 31 -1.18 9.45 -15.18
C ILE A 31 -0.11 8.55 -15.84
N ARG A 32 0.04 7.30 -15.37
CA ARG A 32 0.98 6.34 -15.99
C ARG A 32 0.61 5.98 -17.43
N LYS A 33 -0.65 6.16 -17.83
CA LYS A 33 -1.09 5.98 -19.20
C LYS A 33 -0.66 7.09 -20.15
N GLU A 34 -0.22 8.23 -19.63
CA GLU A 34 0.40 9.28 -20.45
C GLU A 34 1.79 8.83 -20.90
N THR A 35 2.51 8.09 -20.02
CA THR A 35 3.83 7.52 -20.33
C THR A 35 3.72 6.23 -21.17
N LEU A 36 2.73 5.39 -20.89
CA LEU A 36 2.48 4.13 -21.61
C LEU A 36 0.97 3.88 -21.73
N LYS A 37 0.40 4.05 -22.92
CA LYS A 37 -1.04 3.91 -23.18
C LYS A 37 -1.59 2.52 -22.80
N GLU A 38 -0.79 1.48 -23.00
CA GLU A 38 -1.11 0.08 -22.73
C GLU A 38 -0.97 -0.31 -21.27
N TYR A 39 -0.53 0.59 -20.39
CA TYR A 39 -0.38 0.34 -18.94
C TYR A 39 -1.67 -0.23 -18.34
N LYS A 40 -1.56 -1.41 -17.69
CA LYS A 40 -2.69 -2.18 -17.15
C LYS A 40 -3.83 -2.45 -18.16
N GLY A 41 -3.53 -2.41 -19.48
CA GLY A 41 -4.53 -2.60 -20.53
C GLY A 41 -5.03 -4.04 -20.68
N ASN A 42 -4.30 -5.02 -20.11
CA ASN A 42 -4.64 -6.43 -20.09
C ASN A 42 -5.55 -6.81 -18.90
N ARG A 43 -5.83 -5.89 -17.96
CA ARG A 43 -6.74 -6.16 -16.84
C ARG A 43 -8.19 -6.14 -17.31
N SER A 44 -8.98 -7.17 -16.92
CA SER A 44 -10.43 -7.20 -17.21
C SER A 44 -11.15 -6.05 -16.51
N LYS A 45 -12.16 -5.47 -17.17
CA LYS A 45 -13.01 -4.43 -16.58
C LYS A 45 -14.03 -4.98 -15.56
N ASP A 46 -14.18 -6.29 -15.51
CA ASP A 46 -15.16 -7.00 -14.67
C ASP A 46 -14.59 -7.37 -13.29
N SER A 47 -13.99 -6.44 -12.61
CA SER A 47 -13.69 -6.63 -11.19
C SER A 47 -14.70 -5.85 -10.37
N SER A 48 -15.82 -6.44 -10.00
CA SER A 48 -16.71 -5.89 -9.00
C SER A 48 -16.60 -6.61 -7.64
N PRO A 49 -15.51 -6.42 -6.89
CA PRO A 49 -15.51 -6.74 -5.46
C PRO A 49 -16.23 -5.66 -4.64
N HIS A 50 -16.78 -4.63 -5.29
CA HIS A 50 -17.13 -3.34 -4.67
C HIS A 50 -18.50 -3.28 -3.99
N GLN A 51 -19.37 -4.29 -4.14
CA GLN A 51 -20.74 -4.23 -3.58
C GLN A 51 -20.81 -4.04 -2.06
N ASN A 52 -19.75 -4.42 -1.33
CA ASN A 52 -19.72 -4.32 0.13
C ASN A 52 -18.72 -3.27 0.64
N ASN A 53 -18.08 -2.50 -0.23
CA ASN A 53 -17.02 -1.56 0.19
C ASN A 53 -17.58 -0.47 1.11
N GLU A 54 -18.74 0.08 0.81
CA GLU A 54 -19.35 1.14 1.63
C GLU A 54 -19.67 0.66 3.06
N VAL A 55 -20.15 -0.58 3.19
CA VAL A 55 -20.39 -1.19 4.51
C VAL A 55 -19.06 -1.36 5.26
N ILE A 56 -18.01 -1.83 4.57
CA ILE A 56 -16.70 -2.01 5.20
C ILE A 56 -16.11 -0.66 5.60
N LYS A 57 -16.19 0.37 4.75
CA LYS A 57 -15.75 1.74 5.06
C LYS A 57 -16.43 2.29 6.31
N SER A 58 -17.76 2.16 6.37
CA SER A 58 -18.56 2.61 7.51
C SER A 58 -18.14 1.90 8.80
N ILE A 59 -17.93 0.58 8.76
CA ILE A 59 -17.51 -0.19 9.92
C ILE A 59 -16.08 0.18 10.34
N LEU A 60 -15.13 0.31 9.40
CA LEU A 60 -13.76 0.73 9.71
C LEU A 60 -13.76 2.11 10.39
N LYS A 61 -14.60 3.03 9.92
CA LYS A 61 -14.77 4.33 10.55
C LYS A 61 -15.24 4.21 12.00
N THR A 62 -16.23 3.35 12.29
CA THR A 62 -16.69 3.15 13.68
C THR A 62 -15.62 2.53 14.57
N MET A 63 -14.61 1.85 14.00
CA MET A 63 -13.46 1.30 14.72
C MET A 63 -12.32 2.32 14.93
N GLY A 64 -12.48 3.56 14.47
CA GLY A 64 -11.43 4.58 14.53
C GLY A 64 -10.31 4.38 13.51
N ILE A 65 -10.55 3.57 12.46
CA ILE A 65 -9.58 3.31 11.41
C ILE A 65 -9.75 4.35 10.30
N ASN A 66 -8.68 5.08 10.01
CA ASN A 66 -8.68 6.05 8.93
C ASN A 66 -8.66 5.34 7.57
N SER A 67 -9.44 5.85 6.63
CA SER A 67 -9.56 5.37 5.25
C SER A 67 -9.10 6.47 4.30
N ILE A 68 -8.12 6.15 3.43
CA ILE A 68 -7.56 7.09 2.47
C ILE A 68 -7.80 6.60 1.06
N PHE A 69 -8.06 7.55 0.17
CA PHE A 69 -8.40 7.32 -1.22
C PHE A 69 -7.44 8.10 -2.12
N PRO A 70 -6.96 7.52 -3.22
CA PRO A 70 -6.25 8.29 -4.22
C PRO A 70 -7.21 9.24 -4.95
N SER A 71 -6.70 10.40 -5.38
CA SER A 71 -7.44 11.32 -6.24
C SER A 71 -7.05 11.16 -7.71
N GLN A 72 -5.79 11.37 -8.05
CA GLN A 72 -5.27 11.28 -9.42
C GLN A 72 -4.34 10.08 -9.63
N LEU A 73 -3.70 9.64 -8.55
CA LEU A 73 -2.72 8.55 -8.54
C LEU A 73 -3.38 7.20 -8.23
N GLU A 74 -2.60 6.21 -7.90
CA GLU A 74 -3.05 4.87 -7.48
C GLU A 74 -2.93 4.71 -5.95
N ALA A 75 -3.58 3.70 -5.40
CA ALA A 75 -3.47 3.40 -3.95
C ALA A 75 -2.01 3.20 -3.51
N ASP A 76 -1.18 2.67 -4.41
CA ASP A 76 0.24 2.41 -4.14
C ASP A 76 1.02 3.71 -3.89
N ASP A 77 0.67 4.79 -4.60
CA ASP A 77 1.27 6.12 -4.41
C ASP A 77 0.85 6.74 -3.06
N VAL A 78 -0.39 6.46 -2.61
CA VAL A 78 -0.86 6.87 -1.26
C VAL A 78 -0.05 6.13 -0.19
N VAL A 79 0.16 4.82 -0.35
CA VAL A 79 0.99 4.04 0.59
C VAL A 79 2.43 4.56 0.62
N ALA A 80 3.00 4.88 -0.55
CA ALA A 80 4.34 5.47 -0.63
C ALA A 80 4.40 6.82 0.11
N TYR A 81 3.42 7.69 -0.10
CA TYR A 81 3.31 8.96 0.62
C TYR A 81 3.30 8.73 2.15
N ILE A 82 2.49 7.81 2.65
CA ILE A 82 2.42 7.50 4.08
C ILE A 82 3.79 7.01 4.58
N CYS A 83 4.45 6.13 3.85
CA CYS A 83 5.73 5.56 4.24
C CYS A 83 6.86 6.60 4.27
N ARG A 84 6.84 7.58 3.37
CA ARG A 84 7.86 8.62 3.26
C ARG A 84 7.65 9.79 4.22
N GLU A 85 6.39 10.24 4.34
CA GLU A 85 6.07 11.50 5.02
C GLU A 85 5.67 11.33 6.50
N LYS A 86 5.36 10.12 6.95
CA LYS A 86 5.02 9.88 8.37
C LYS A 86 6.22 9.30 9.11
N GLU A 87 6.41 9.78 10.34
CA GLU A 87 7.42 9.26 11.25
C GLU A 87 7.03 7.90 11.85
N GLY A 88 8.02 7.21 12.42
CA GLY A 88 7.85 5.95 13.14
C GLY A 88 7.86 4.71 12.24
N SER A 89 7.83 3.54 12.87
CA SER A 89 7.87 2.26 12.17
C SER A 89 6.56 1.96 11.44
N LYS A 90 6.65 1.44 10.23
CA LYS A 90 5.50 1.10 9.37
C LYS A 90 5.53 -0.37 8.97
N VAL A 91 4.36 -0.98 8.91
CA VAL A 91 4.17 -2.30 8.33
C VAL A 91 3.13 -2.20 7.23
N ILE A 92 3.55 -2.39 5.99
CA ILE A 92 2.67 -2.50 4.83
C ILE A 92 2.16 -3.93 4.78
N ILE A 93 0.85 -4.13 4.77
CA ILE A 93 0.23 -5.46 4.64
C ILE A 93 -0.31 -5.60 3.23
N SER A 94 0.44 -6.25 2.36
CA SER A 94 0.10 -6.43 0.95
C SER A 94 0.78 -7.65 0.35
N VAL A 95 0.17 -8.21 -0.70
CA VAL A 95 0.79 -9.23 -1.57
C VAL A 95 1.55 -8.59 -2.74
N ASP A 96 1.37 -7.31 -2.96
CA ASP A 96 1.99 -6.58 -4.04
C ASP A 96 3.50 -6.37 -3.77
N ARG A 97 4.31 -6.86 -4.71
CA ARG A 97 5.76 -6.77 -4.62
C ARG A 97 6.30 -5.38 -4.97
N ASP A 98 5.46 -4.52 -5.53
CA ASP A 98 5.87 -3.15 -5.87
C ASP A 98 6.21 -2.34 -4.62
N PHE A 99 5.60 -2.69 -3.49
CA PHE A 99 5.96 -2.12 -2.19
C PHE A 99 7.35 -2.50 -1.66
N LEU A 100 8.07 -3.43 -2.31
CA LEU A 100 9.48 -3.69 -1.96
C LEU A 100 10.36 -2.44 -2.11
N GLN A 101 9.99 -1.50 -2.99
CA GLN A 101 10.70 -0.23 -3.13
C GLN A 101 10.55 0.71 -1.92
N LEU A 102 9.64 0.41 -0.99
CA LEU A 102 9.41 1.19 0.23
C LEU A 102 10.09 0.58 1.45
N VAL A 103 10.69 -0.61 1.33
CA VAL A 103 11.35 -1.27 2.45
C VAL A 103 12.57 -0.46 2.90
N SER A 104 12.64 -0.20 4.19
CA SER A 104 13.71 0.57 4.84
C SER A 104 13.88 0.10 6.29
N GLU A 105 14.76 0.74 7.06
CA GLU A 105 14.89 0.48 8.50
C GLU A 105 13.59 0.72 9.26
N GLU A 106 12.74 1.63 8.76
CA GLU A 106 11.46 1.99 9.39
C GLU A 106 10.23 1.38 8.67
N CYS A 107 10.41 0.72 7.53
CA CYS A 107 9.28 0.23 6.74
C CYS A 107 9.48 -1.24 6.34
N THR A 108 8.56 -2.09 6.77
CA THR A 108 8.53 -3.53 6.47
C THR A 108 7.32 -3.87 5.62
N LEU A 109 7.49 -4.67 4.57
CA LEU A 109 6.39 -5.29 3.84
C LEU A 109 6.09 -6.68 4.43
N TYR A 110 4.83 -6.92 4.79
CA TYR A 110 4.33 -8.23 5.19
C TYR A 110 3.38 -8.80 4.13
N ASP A 111 3.78 -9.93 3.53
CA ASP A 111 2.92 -10.71 2.63
C ASP A 111 2.01 -11.63 3.46
N PRO A 112 0.70 -11.35 3.55
CA PRO A 112 -0.21 -12.11 4.40
C PRO A 112 -0.54 -13.50 3.86
N ILE A 113 -0.39 -13.74 2.57
CA ILE A 113 -0.66 -15.06 1.95
C ILE A 113 0.50 -16.00 2.24
N ARG A 114 1.75 -15.54 2.02
CA ARG A 114 2.96 -16.32 2.29
C ARG A 114 3.39 -16.27 3.75
N LYS A 115 2.79 -15.36 4.55
CA LYS A 115 3.18 -15.06 5.95
C LYS A 115 4.66 -14.69 6.04
N LYS A 116 5.13 -13.88 5.11
CA LYS A 116 6.53 -13.55 4.94
C LYS A 116 6.77 -12.06 5.15
N TYR A 117 7.86 -11.75 5.84
CA TYR A 117 8.35 -10.39 6.02
C TYR A 117 9.42 -10.08 4.99
N PHE A 118 9.43 -8.84 4.52
CA PHE A 118 10.49 -8.23 3.74
C PHE A 118 10.88 -6.96 4.49
N ASP A 119 11.90 -7.06 5.30
CA ASP A 119 12.49 -5.97 6.05
C ASP A 119 13.89 -5.65 5.53
N TYR A 120 14.46 -4.54 6.00
CA TYR A 120 15.77 -4.08 5.55
C TYR A 120 16.88 -5.12 5.80
N ALA A 121 16.87 -5.79 6.96
CA ALA A 121 17.90 -6.73 7.35
C ALA A 121 17.86 -8.05 6.56
N SER A 122 16.67 -8.52 6.21
CA SER A 122 16.45 -9.77 5.45
C SER A 122 16.28 -9.55 3.94
N PHE A 123 16.37 -8.33 3.44
CA PHE A 123 15.98 -7.97 2.07
C PHE A 123 16.72 -8.82 1.02
N GLU A 124 18.04 -8.94 1.13
CA GLU A 124 18.84 -9.73 0.18
C GLU A 124 18.47 -11.22 0.20
N GLN A 125 18.33 -11.80 1.39
CA GLN A 125 17.94 -13.19 1.56
C GLN A 125 16.56 -13.48 0.93
N GLU A 126 15.63 -12.53 1.07
CA GLU A 126 14.24 -12.70 0.70
C GLU A 126 13.95 -12.37 -0.77
N THR A 127 14.74 -11.47 -1.35
CA THR A 127 14.54 -10.97 -2.73
C THR A 127 15.60 -11.46 -3.71
N GLY A 128 16.79 -11.79 -3.25
CA GLY A 128 17.97 -12.10 -4.06
C GLY A 128 18.68 -10.87 -4.61
N TYR A 129 18.34 -9.66 -4.15
CA TYR A 129 18.96 -8.38 -4.48
C TYR A 129 19.55 -7.77 -3.21
N LYS A 130 20.71 -7.15 -3.29
CA LYS A 130 21.40 -6.60 -2.11
C LYS A 130 20.59 -5.52 -1.38
N ASN A 131 19.85 -4.73 -2.12
CA ASN A 131 19.05 -3.64 -1.59
C ASN A 131 17.89 -3.29 -2.51
N VAL A 132 17.07 -2.34 -2.08
CA VAL A 132 15.90 -1.83 -2.80
C VAL A 132 16.27 -1.27 -4.17
N ASP A 133 17.41 -0.56 -4.29
CA ASP A 133 17.83 0.05 -5.55
C ASP A 133 18.18 -0.99 -6.62
N GLU A 134 18.87 -2.08 -6.21
CA GLU A 134 19.15 -3.21 -7.13
C GLU A 134 17.84 -3.88 -7.58
N TRP A 135 16.90 -4.09 -6.66
CA TRP A 135 15.60 -4.67 -6.98
C TRP A 135 14.80 -3.78 -7.93
N TYR A 136 14.73 -2.47 -7.63
CA TYR A 136 14.03 -1.50 -8.47
C TYR A 136 14.66 -1.40 -9.87
N THR A 137 15.99 -1.34 -9.93
CA THR A 137 16.73 -1.36 -11.19
C THR A 137 16.43 -2.61 -11.99
N ALA A 138 16.43 -3.78 -11.36
CA ALA A 138 16.08 -5.04 -12.02
C ALA A 138 14.65 -4.99 -12.59
N LYS A 139 13.67 -4.45 -11.85
CA LYS A 139 12.29 -4.26 -12.32
C LYS A 139 12.23 -3.33 -13.53
N CYS A 140 12.96 -2.22 -13.50
CA CYS A 140 13.00 -1.29 -14.63
C CYS A 140 13.60 -1.93 -15.90
N LEU A 141 14.62 -2.79 -15.74
CA LEU A 141 15.24 -3.50 -16.85
C LEU A 141 14.34 -4.59 -17.43
N THR A 142 13.66 -5.36 -16.56
CA THR A 142 12.86 -6.52 -16.99
C THR A 142 11.41 -6.19 -17.34
N GLY A 143 10.90 -5.05 -16.89
CA GLY A 143 9.49 -4.68 -17.01
C GLY A 143 8.58 -5.51 -16.10
N ASP A 144 7.27 -5.38 -16.29
CA ASP A 144 6.24 -6.10 -15.57
C ASP A 144 5.12 -6.56 -16.51
N LYS A 145 4.98 -7.87 -16.69
CA LYS A 145 3.96 -8.45 -17.57
C LYS A 145 2.55 -8.29 -17.01
N SER A 146 2.40 -8.27 -15.67
CA SER A 146 1.09 -8.12 -15.02
C SER A 146 0.49 -6.74 -15.27
N ASP A 147 1.33 -5.73 -15.37
CA ASP A 147 0.97 -4.36 -15.66
C ASP A 147 1.12 -3.96 -17.14
N ASN A 148 1.45 -4.94 -17.97
CA ASN A 148 1.67 -4.74 -19.40
C ASN A 148 2.78 -3.73 -19.70
N VAL A 149 3.85 -3.75 -18.90
CA VAL A 149 5.03 -2.90 -19.07
C VAL A 149 6.17 -3.74 -19.63
N PRO A 150 6.55 -3.57 -20.92
CA PRO A 150 7.63 -4.34 -21.51
C PRO A 150 9.00 -3.88 -20.98
N GLY A 151 9.84 -4.86 -20.65
CA GLY A 151 11.25 -4.64 -20.32
C GLY A 151 12.12 -4.45 -21.55
N ILE A 152 13.43 -4.29 -21.32
CA ILE A 152 14.45 -4.25 -22.37
C ILE A 152 14.51 -5.62 -23.08
N PRO A 153 14.42 -5.67 -24.42
CA PRO A 153 14.48 -6.92 -25.15
C PRO A 153 15.72 -7.75 -24.79
N ARG A 154 15.51 -9.05 -24.53
CA ARG A 154 16.56 -10.02 -24.15
C ARG A 154 17.24 -9.74 -22.79
N PHE A 155 16.70 -8.83 -21.97
CA PHE A 155 17.17 -8.59 -20.61
C PHE A 155 16.45 -9.54 -19.62
N GLY A 156 17.00 -10.75 -19.49
CA GLY A 156 16.54 -11.71 -18.49
C GLY A 156 17.43 -11.65 -17.21
N ALA A 157 17.18 -12.56 -16.27
CA ALA A 157 17.86 -12.60 -14.98
C ALA A 157 19.41 -12.59 -15.08
N ALA A 158 19.97 -13.29 -16.08
CA ALA A 158 21.43 -13.31 -16.30
C ALA A 158 21.97 -11.93 -16.71
N SER A 159 21.25 -11.21 -17.60
CA SER A 159 21.62 -9.87 -18.05
C SER A 159 21.51 -8.86 -16.92
N VAL A 160 20.48 -8.97 -16.09
CA VAL A 160 20.31 -8.13 -14.89
C VAL A 160 21.47 -8.34 -13.93
N LYS A 161 21.83 -9.60 -13.60
CA LYS A 161 22.98 -9.89 -12.76
C LYS A 161 24.28 -9.28 -13.30
N LYS A 162 24.51 -9.39 -14.60
CA LYS A 162 25.70 -8.80 -15.25
C LYS A 162 25.68 -7.28 -15.15
N TYR A 163 24.53 -6.66 -15.39
CA TYR A 163 24.36 -5.21 -15.29
C TYR A 163 24.66 -4.70 -13.86
N LEU A 164 24.08 -5.37 -12.84
CA LEU A 164 24.25 -4.99 -11.45
C LEU A 164 25.67 -5.24 -10.92
N ALA A 165 26.39 -6.22 -11.47
CA ALA A 165 27.76 -6.57 -11.05
C ALA A 165 28.84 -5.73 -11.71
N ASP A 166 28.57 -5.07 -12.83
CA ASP A 166 29.54 -4.33 -13.63
C ASP A 166 29.20 -2.84 -13.68
N PRO A 167 29.87 -1.99 -12.88
CA PRO A 167 29.65 -0.54 -12.89
C PRO A 167 29.98 0.11 -14.26
N GLY A 168 30.75 -0.58 -15.10
CA GLY A 168 31.07 -0.13 -16.46
C GLY A 168 30.07 -0.57 -17.52
N TYR A 169 29.04 -1.34 -17.16
CA TYR A 169 28.02 -1.80 -18.11
C TYR A 169 27.18 -0.64 -18.65
N MET A 170 27.27 -0.38 -19.94
CA MET A 170 26.54 0.70 -20.58
C MET A 170 25.32 0.16 -21.35
N LEU A 171 24.16 0.71 -21.03
CA LEU A 171 22.97 0.53 -21.86
C LEU A 171 23.10 1.36 -23.12
N ASP A 172 22.72 0.82 -24.28
CA ASP A 172 22.59 1.62 -25.50
C ASP A 172 21.44 2.63 -25.39
N LYS A 173 21.36 3.55 -26.35
CA LYS A 173 20.38 4.64 -26.30
C LYS A 173 18.93 4.12 -26.22
N SER A 174 18.59 3.09 -26.99
CA SER A 174 17.24 2.50 -27.01
C SER A 174 16.92 1.82 -25.68
N GLN A 175 17.90 1.11 -25.08
CA GLN A 175 17.77 0.49 -23.77
C GLN A 175 17.59 1.53 -22.66
N GLN A 176 18.33 2.66 -22.73
CA GLN A 176 18.19 3.77 -21.80
C GLN A 176 16.78 4.41 -21.86
N GLU A 177 16.22 4.56 -23.05
CA GLU A 177 14.86 5.07 -23.21
C GLU A 177 13.81 4.17 -22.59
N ILE A 178 13.94 2.83 -22.78
CA ILE A 178 13.06 1.84 -22.13
C ILE A 178 13.22 1.87 -20.61
N PHE A 179 14.44 1.89 -20.12
CA PHE A 179 14.73 1.96 -18.68
C PHE A 179 14.09 3.21 -18.05
N LYS A 180 14.33 4.38 -18.66
CA LYS A 180 13.76 5.65 -18.17
C LYS A 180 12.23 5.63 -18.15
N ARG A 181 11.60 5.13 -19.22
CA ARG A 181 10.14 4.95 -19.28
C ARG A 181 9.63 4.06 -18.15
N ASN A 182 10.29 2.91 -17.94
CA ASN A 182 9.89 1.95 -16.91
C ASN A 182 10.10 2.51 -15.51
N ALA A 183 11.21 3.23 -15.28
CA ALA A 183 11.47 3.91 -14.02
C ALA A 183 10.39 4.97 -13.73
N ASP A 184 9.97 5.72 -14.74
CA ASP A 184 8.86 6.65 -14.57
C ASP A 184 7.54 5.93 -14.22
N ILE A 185 7.21 4.81 -14.87
CA ILE A 185 5.97 4.06 -14.60
C ILE A 185 5.98 3.42 -13.21
N PHE A 186 7.08 2.80 -12.80
CA PHE A 186 7.16 2.06 -11.53
C PHE A 186 7.40 2.95 -10.31
N CYS A 187 7.80 4.20 -10.49
CA CYS A 187 7.99 5.15 -9.40
C CYS A 187 6.68 5.33 -8.62
N LEU A 188 6.72 5.11 -7.31
CA LEU A 188 5.59 5.34 -6.40
C LEU A 188 5.63 6.75 -5.77
N ASP A 189 6.70 7.52 -5.98
CA ASP A 189 6.82 8.89 -5.47
C ASP A 189 6.24 9.94 -6.44
N LYS A 190 5.25 9.55 -7.27
CA LYS A 190 4.59 10.44 -8.25
C LYS A 190 3.91 11.66 -7.62
N TYR A 191 3.45 11.54 -6.38
CA TYR A 191 2.84 12.62 -5.62
C TYR A 191 3.80 13.82 -5.45
N GLU A 192 5.12 13.60 -5.50
CA GLU A 192 6.11 14.68 -5.40
C GLU A 192 6.00 15.70 -6.56
N SER A 193 5.56 15.25 -7.74
CA SER A 193 5.33 16.11 -8.88
C SER A 193 3.91 16.70 -8.93
N LEU A 194 3.07 16.39 -7.96
CA LEU A 194 1.66 16.76 -7.87
C LEU A 194 1.33 17.38 -6.51
N PRO A 195 1.65 18.67 -6.28
CA PRO A 195 1.45 19.33 -4.99
C PRO A 195 0.01 19.24 -4.46
N ASP A 196 -0.98 19.34 -5.33
CA ASP A 196 -2.40 19.23 -4.94
C ASP A 196 -2.75 17.84 -4.43
N GLU A 197 -2.11 16.79 -4.98
CA GLU A 197 -2.30 15.41 -4.55
C GLU A 197 -1.64 15.17 -3.19
N LYS A 198 -0.43 15.71 -2.99
CA LYS A 198 0.29 15.65 -1.72
C LYS A 198 -0.51 16.32 -0.60
N GLU A 199 -1.07 17.50 -0.87
CA GLU A 199 -1.92 18.23 0.05
C GLU A 199 -3.20 17.45 0.38
N TYR A 200 -3.86 16.89 -0.63
CA TYR A 200 -5.06 16.07 -0.47
C TYR A 200 -4.82 14.84 0.43
N TYR A 201 -3.66 14.18 0.30
CA TYR A 201 -3.32 13.06 1.19
C TYR A 201 -3.06 13.53 2.62
N ARG A 202 -2.39 14.66 2.79
CA ARG A 202 -2.15 15.26 4.09
C ARG A 202 -3.47 15.55 4.81
N GLU A 203 -4.40 16.21 4.14
CA GLU A 203 -5.72 16.52 4.69
C GLU A 203 -6.48 15.26 5.12
N GLN A 204 -6.49 14.21 4.30
CA GLN A 204 -7.13 12.95 4.66
C GLN A 204 -6.48 12.29 5.90
N LEU A 205 -5.15 12.37 6.04
CA LEU A 205 -4.43 11.81 7.18
C LEU A 205 -4.67 12.58 8.48
N GLU A 206 -4.97 13.87 8.39
CA GLU A 206 -5.25 14.74 9.55
C GLU A 206 -6.68 14.58 10.07
N VAL A 207 -7.56 13.94 9.31
CA VAL A 207 -8.93 13.67 9.77
C VAL A 207 -8.90 12.76 10.99
N LYS A 208 -9.34 13.26 12.12
CA LYS A 208 -9.53 12.45 13.34
C LYS A 208 -10.78 11.59 13.20
N VAL A 209 -10.59 10.30 13.13
CA VAL A 209 -11.68 9.32 13.10
C VAL A 209 -11.89 8.79 14.52
N GLU A 210 -13.02 9.14 15.12
CA GLU A 210 -13.36 8.68 16.45
C GLU A 210 -13.97 7.28 16.44
N ALA A 211 -13.47 6.39 17.31
CA ALA A 211 -14.06 5.09 17.49
C ALA A 211 -15.39 5.16 18.26
N SER A 212 -16.41 4.45 17.78
CA SER A 212 -17.73 4.35 18.43
C SER A 212 -18.15 2.89 18.53
N TYR A 213 -17.99 2.29 19.72
CA TYR A 213 -18.38 0.91 19.94
C TYR A 213 -19.87 0.67 19.75
N LYS A 214 -20.70 1.63 20.14
CA LYS A 214 -22.15 1.54 19.93
C LYS A 214 -22.49 1.41 18.45
N GLU A 215 -22.01 2.33 17.61
CA GLU A 215 -22.23 2.29 16.16
C GLU A 215 -21.66 1.01 15.53
N PHE A 216 -20.47 0.58 15.95
CA PHE A 216 -19.87 -0.68 15.51
C PHE A 216 -20.81 -1.88 15.75
N ILE A 217 -21.35 -2.00 16.94
CA ILE A 217 -22.29 -3.09 17.29
C ILE A 217 -23.61 -2.97 16.52
N ASP A 218 -24.11 -1.75 16.32
CA ASP A 218 -25.35 -1.53 15.56
C ASP A 218 -25.16 -1.93 14.09
N TYR A 219 -24.05 -1.57 13.44
CA TYR A 219 -23.70 -2.08 12.11
C TYR A 219 -23.54 -3.60 12.08
N CYS A 220 -22.88 -4.19 13.06
CA CYS A 220 -22.71 -5.64 13.11
C CYS A 220 -24.04 -6.39 13.22
N LYS A 221 -25.04 -5.83 13.90
CA LYS A 221 -26.40 -6.38 13.97
C LYS A 221 -27.14 -6.20 12.66
N GLU A 222 -27.12 -4.99 12.08
CA GLU A 222 -27.78 -4.66 10.82
C GLU A 222 -27.34 -5.61 9.68
N TYR A 223 -26.03 -5.89 9.60
CA TYR A 223 -25.46 -6.75 8.57
C TYR A 223 -25.23 -8.20 9.01
N SER A 224 -25.80 -8.60 10.16
CA SER A 224 -25.77 -9.99 10.69
C SER A 224 -24.35 -10.58 10.79
N PHE A 225 -23.39 -9.81 11.33
CA PHE A 225 -22.02 -10.29 11.53
C PHE A 225 -21.89 -11.12 12.81
N GLU A 226 -22.56 -12.27 12.85
CA GLU A 226 -22.67 -13.16 14.01
C GLU A 226 -21.33 -13.55 14.62
N ARG A 227 -20.28 -13.77 13.79
CA ARG A 227 -18.93 -14.09 14.29
C ARG A 227 -18.29 -12.93 15.06
N ILE A 228 -18.59 -11.71 14.71
CA ILE A 228 -18.10 -10.52 15.41
C ILE A 228 -18.90 -10.36 16.70
N LEU A 229 -20.22 -10.45 16.60
CA LEU A 229 -21.13 -10.31 17.73
C LEU A 229 -20.88 -11.36 18.81
N SER A 230 -20.60 -12.60 18.44
CA SER A 230 -20.26 -13.68 19.39
C SER A 230 -18.92 -13.47 20.13
N LYS A 231 -18.05 -12.58 19.60
CA LYS A 231 -16.73 -12.24 20.17
C LYS A 231 -16.59 -10.73 20.44
N LYS A 232 -17.69 -10.04 20.70
CA LYS A 232 -17.75 -8.58 20.84
C LYS A 232 -16.77 -8.00 21.87
N GLU A 233 -16.51 -8.73 22.97
CA GLU A 233 -15.54 -8.32 23.99
C GLU A 233 -14.11 -8.27 23.45
N ASN A 234 -13.71 -9.25 22.62
CA ASN A 234 -12.39 -9.23 21.98
C ASN A 234 -12.23 -8.04 21.04
N TRP A 235 -13.29 -7.67 20.32
CA TRP A 235 -13.30 -6.50 19.45
C TRP A 235 -13.27 -5.20 20.24
N TYR A 236 -14.03 -5.14 21.36
CA TYR A 236 -13.98 -4.01 22.29
C TYR A 236 -12.56 -3.77 22.80
N ASN A 237 -11.94 -4.80 23.35
CA ASN A 237 -10.58 -4.69 23.89
C ASN A 237 -9.54 -4.29 22.87
N LEU A 238 -9.70 -4.74 21.61
CA LEU A 238 -8.72 -4.50 20.56
C LEU A 238 -8.80 -3.08 19.97
N PHE A 239 -9.99 -2.54 19.78
CA PHE A 239 -10.18 -1.30 19.02
C PHE A 239 -10.70 -0.12 19.85
N PHE A 240 -11.43 -0.39 20.93
CA PHE A 240 -12.14 0.66 21.65
C PHE A 240 -11.56 0.98 23.03
N MET A 241 -10.91 0.02 23.68
CA MET A 241 -10.30 0.25 25.00
C MET A 241 -9.15 1.27 24.93
N LYS A 242 -8.27 1.17 23.92
CA LYS A 242 -7.15 2.10 23.73
C LYS A 242 -7.66 3.53 23.43
N SER A 243 -8.70 3.66 22.64
CA SER A 243 -9.35 4.95 22.35
C SER A 243 -9.91 5.60 23.62
N LEU A 244 -10.51 4.81 24.51
CA LEU A 244 -11.01 5.31 25.79
C LEU A 244 -9.85 5.77 26.70
N TYR A 245 -8.77 5.01 26.76
CA TYR A 245 -7.59 5.35 27.56
C TYR A 245 -6.93 6.65 27.08
N ASN A 246 -6.80 6.84 25.78
CA ASN A 246 -6.26 8.07 25.18
C ASN A 246 -7.15 9.28 25.52
N LYS A 247 -8.48 9.15 25.39
CA LYS A 247 -9.43 10.21 25.79
C LYS A 247 -9.34 10.58 27.27
N LEU A 248 -9.10 9.62 28.14
CA LEU A 248 -8.94 9.89 29.58
C LEU A 248 -7.64 10.65 29.87
N ASN A 249 -6.56 10.33 29.17
CA ASN A 249 -5.28 11.05 29.31
C ASN A 249 -5.37 12.49 28.77
N ASP A 250 -6.07 12.71 27.65
CA ASP A 250 -6.29 14.05 27.09
C ASP A 250 -7.13 14.97 28.00
N ILE A 251 -7.99 14.39 28.85
CA ILE A 251 -8.79 15.13 29.85
C ILE A 251 -7.97 15.42 31.11
N ALA A 252 -6.97 14.58 31.39
CA ALA A 252 -6.15 14.70 32.60
C ALA A 252 -4.90 15.59 32.41
N SER A 253 -4.60 15.98 31.18
CA SER A 253 -3.51 16.90 30.79
C SER A 253 -4.01 18.31 30.60
#